data_180e4e60da32ea8b77ec82fb862eea93
#
_entry.id   180e4e60da32ea8b77ec82fb862eea93
#
_cell.length_a   1.000
_cell.length_b   1.000
_cell.length_c   1.000
_cell.angle_alpha   90.00
_cell.angle_beta   90.00
_cell.angle_gamma   90.00
#
_symmetry.space_group_name_H-M   'P 1'
#
loop_
_entity.id
_entity.type
_entity.pdbx_description
1 polymer ?
#
loop_
_entity_poly.entity_id
_entity_poly.type
_entity_poly.pdbx_seq_one_letter_code
_entity_poly.pdbx_strand_id
1 'polypeptide(L)'
;MGKVYSSTDRRFAQLDALYRLASVGSSEDHEDLVIKEILRVTREVIGCVVPALFLVEDGREEMRVVTSSGSDGMLPLSEPSIVRRVFQAGRGEAVNDVVADPESSPTLADDLGAQQFVAAPVTVGDKRIGVAAGVNSLRGSFTDDDLKLLTLLGDQAACALDNLRLRSTLHRQEQEIEGLHRLSRLLTSAETPDHVIGESLRIVADLIEADKVALLLYDEERDELVGHPRIVGMSPDQAPTLRIPMSEPSLSGSVYRTDAPLISNDARHDKWVSNEIRDLMGIETLLAVPLATGGRPLGVLEAVNARKGYFDGGDLRFATILGSRIGSIIESSRARERERALVQRLREADHAKSEFVSMLAHELKGPMTSIIGFANVLDEQWRELKDDRRDRIIDMVSKEAGRLSRLVNDLLDLSRMDAGTLRYDMEPVAVQDILRSVMTVHTSLSRRHSLMDSIPEGLPKVLGDPDRIRQVLLNLLTNAVRHSPENSAVEVIGRERANGWVEIEVRDEGIGISSADQKRLFSKFVDLKKPTWIQKGTGLGLYITKGIVEAHGGQIGVQSEEGRGATFTFTLPMAE
;
A
#
# COMPACT_ATOMS: atom_id res chain seq x y z
N MET A 1 -48.60 50.02 -32.18
CA MET A 1 -49.91 50.17 -31.51
C MET A 1 -49.72 49.69 -30.08
N GLY A 2 -49.40 50.58 -29.13
CA GLY A 2 -49.21 50.24 -27.73
C GLY A 2 -50.58 50.06 -27.06
N LYS A 3 -50.83 48.90 -26.48
CA LYS A 3 -51.95 48.69 -25.60
C LYS A 3 -51.74 49.55 -24.35
N VAL A 4 -52.62 50.58 -24.16
CA VAL A 4 -52.74 51.35 -22.93
C VAL A 4 -53.36 50.40 -21.91
N TYR A 5 -52.56 49.81 -21.04
CA TYR A 5 -53.07 49.02 -19.92
C TYR A 5 -53.71 49.93 -18.87
N SER A 6 -54.86 49.52 -18.34
CA SER A 6 -55.49 50.19 -17.19
C SER A 6 -54.56 50.09 -15.96
N SER A 7 -54.68 51.01 -15.01
CA SER A 7 -53.88 50.97 -13.77
C SER A 7 -54.04 49.67 -13.00
N THR A 8 -55.14 48.97 -13.17
CA THR A 8 -55.46 47.66 -12.55
C THR A 8 -54.71 46.54 -13.28
N ASP A 9 -54.62 46.55 -14.61
CA ASP A 9 -53.88 45.56 -15.41
C ASP A 9 -52.38 45.62 -15.12
N ARG A 10 -51.87 46.83 -14.88
CA ARG A 10 -50.46 47.04 -14.52
C ARG A 10 -50.11 46.46 -13.16
N ARG A 11 -50.93 46.60 -12.15
CA ARG A 11 -50.77 46.01 -10.82
C ARG A 11 -50.80 44.47 -10.88
N PHE A 12 -51.68 43.92 -11.70
CA PHE A 12 -51.76 42.46 -11.90
C PHE A 12 -50.48 41.91 -12.57
N ALA A 13 -50.00 42.58 -13.62
CA ALA A 13 -48.76 42.18 -14.29
C ALA A 13 -47.53 42.30 -13.37
N GLN A 14 -47.49 43.28 -12.48
CA GLN A 14 -46.47 43.46 -11.47
C GLN A 14 -46.46 42.34 -10.42
N LEU A 15 -47.63 41.95 -9.90
CA LEU A 15 -47.80 40.86 -8.94
C LEU A 15 -47.43 39.50 -9.57
N ASP A 16 -47.83 39.27 -10.81
CA ASP A 16 -47.51 38.07 -11.55
C ASP A 16 -45.99 37.96 -11.80
N ALA A 17 -45.31 39.06 -12.13
CA ALA A 17 -43.90 39.11 -12.31
C ALA A 17 -43.10 38.83 -11.02
N LEU A 18 -43.51 39.38 -9.87
CA LEU A 18 -42.91 39.11 -8.58
C LEU A 18 -43.12 37.65 -8.17
N TYR A 19 -44.32 37.10 -8.43
CA TYR A 19 -44.61 35.69 -8.16
C TYR A 19 -43.74 34.74 -8.98
N ARG A 20 -43.53 35.07 -10.28
CA ARG A 20 -42.63 34.29 -11.16
C ARG A 20 -41.21 34.28 -10.65
N LEU A 21 -40.64 35.45 -10.25
CA LEU A 21 -39.31 35.49 -9.64
C LEU A 21 -39.19 34.63 -8.39
N ALA A 22 -40.19 34.73 -7.52
CA ALA A 22 -40.22 33.89 -6.29
C ALA A 22 -40.31 32.40 -6.61
N SER A 23 -41.08 32.02 -7.66
CA SER A 23 -41.22 30.62 -8.05
C SER A 23 -39.96 30.05 -8.74
N VAL A 24 -39.31 30.85 -9.58
CA VAL A 24 -38.08 30.44 -10.29
C VAL A 24 -36.93 30.24 -9.32
N GLY A 25 -36.73 31.13 -8.34
CA GLY A 25 -35.75 30.92 -7.27
C GLY A 25 -36.00 29.67 -6.41
N SER A 26 -37.21 29.07 -6.52
CA SER A 26 -37.57 27.84 -5.78
C SER A 26 -37.48 26.56 -6.62
N SER A 27 -37.49 26.62 -7.93
CA SER A 27 -37.62 25.46 -8.83
C SER A 27 -36.43 25.24 -9.77
N GLU A 28 -35.61 26.25 -9.98
CA GLU A 28 -34.47 26.18 -10.92
C GLU A 28 -33.16 25.96 -10.17
N ASP A 29 -32.29 25.08 -10.71
CA ASP A 29 -30.98 24.77 -10.14
C ASP A 29 -29.83 25.45 -10.88
N HIS A 30 -30.11 26.24 -11.93
CA HIS A 30 -29.10 26.91 -12.78
C HIS A 30 -29.15 28.41 -12.64
N GLU A 31 -28.07 29.02 -12.19
CA GLU A 31 -27.95 30.49 -11.99
C GLU A 31 -28.29 31.27 -13.25
N ASP A 32 -27.85 30.83 -14.41
CA ASP A 32 -28.10 31.53 -15.70
C ASP A 32 -29.59 31.62 -16.06
N LEU A 33 -30.39 30.60 -15.68
CA LEU A 33 -31.84 30.62 -15.93
C LEU A 33 -32.54 31.62 -15.01
N VAL A 34 -32.12 31.68 -13.75
CA VAL A 34 -32.64 32.65 -12.79
C VAL A 34 -32.25 34.07 -13.19
N ILE A 35 -31.01 34.30 -13.61
CA ILE A 35 -30.57 35.63 -14.11
C ILE A 35 -31.36 36.05 -15.35
N LYS A 36 -31.57 35.14 -16.31
CA LYS A 36 -32.39 35.43 -17.51
C LYS A 36 -33.81 35.82 -17.14
N GLU A 37 -34.41 35.15 -16.16
CA GLU A 37 -35.75 35.49 -15.71
C GLU A 37 -35.78 36.84 -14.97
N ILE A 38 -34.79 37.14 -14.12
CA ILE A 38 -34.65 38.47 -13.49
C ILE A 38 -34.58 39.56 -14.55
N LEU A 39 -33.75 39.41 -15.57
CA LEU A 39 -33.64 40.39 -16.66
C LEU A 39 -34.95 40.54 -17.44
N ARG A 40 -35.63 39.41 -17.74
CA ARG A 40 -36.92 39.42 -18.44
C ARG A 40 -37.99 40.17 -17.64
N VAL A 41 -38.11 39.85 -16.36
CA VAL A 41 -39.09 40.52 -15.48
C VAL A 41 -38.74 42.00 -15.31
N THR A 42 -37.49 42.35 -15.13
CA THR A 42 -37.03 43.75 -15.05
C THR A 42 -37.49 44.53 -16.29
N ARG A 43 -37.27 43.97 -17.50
CA ARG A 43 -37.71 44.61 -18.75
C ARG A 43 -39.21 44.80 -18.82
N GLU A 44 -40.00 43.79 -18.43
CA GLU A 44 -41.46 43.82 -18.48
C GLU A 44 -42.06 44.84 -17.50
N VAL A 45 -41.56 44.85 -16.27
CA VAL A 45 -42.13 45.65 -15.17
C VAL A 45 -41.70 47.09 -15.25
N ILE A 46 -40.40 47.34 -15.43
CA ILE A 46 -39.82 48.67 -15.49
C ILE A 46 -40.07 49.32 -16.85
N GLY A 47 -40.16 48.56 -17.91
CA GLY A 47 -40.35 49.05 -19.26
C GLY A 47 -39.07 49.72 -19.78
N CYS A 48 -37.94 49.07 -19.66
CA CYS A 48 -36.64 49.54 -20.15
C CYS A 48 -36.25 48.87 -21.48
N VAL A 49 -35.36 49.50 -22.24
CA VAL A 49 -34.82 48.93 -23.48
C VAL A 49 -33.86 47.78 -23.12
N VAL A 50 -32.90 48.06 -22.24
CA VAL A 50 -31.89 47.08 -21.80
C VAL A 50 -32.01 46.87 -20.29
N PRO A 51 -32.44 45.71 -19.84
CA PRO A 51 -32.27 45.28 -18.44
C PRO A 51 -30.83 44.79 -18.22
N ALA A 52 -30.25 45.17 -17.09
CA ALA A 52 -28.91 44.76 -16.72
C ALA A 52 -28.85 44.29 -15.23
N LEU A 53 -27.98 43.34 -14.96
CA LEU A 53 -27.68 42.86 -13.62
C LEU A 53 -26.17 42.89 -13.42
N PHE A 54 -25.72 43.54 -12.37
CA PHE A 54 -24.32 43.64 -11.96
C PHE A 54 -24.12 42.83 -10.71
N LEU A 55 -23.36 41.76 -10.76
CA LEU A 55 -23.16 40.86 -9.66
C LEU A 55 -21.72 40.88 -9.16
N VAL A 56 -21.53 40.99 -7.86
CA VAL A 56 -20.19 40.90 -7.25
C VAL A 56 -19.78 39.44 -7.18
N GLU A 57 -18.58 39.13 -7.71
CA GLU A 57 -17.96 37.82 -7.52
C GLU A 57 -17.13 37.81 -6.23
N ASP A 58 -17.31 36.77 -5.42
CA ASP A 58 -16.61 36.62 -4.13
C ASP A 58 -15.09 36.64 -4.32
N GLY A 59 -14.42 37.58 -3.65
CA GLY A 59 -12.96 37.76 -3.69
C GLY A 59 -12.41 38.61 -4.85
N ARG A 60 -13.26 39.21 -5.68
CA ARG A 60 -12.87 40.17 -6.74
C ARG A 60 -13.37 41.58 -6.45
N GLU A 61 -12.58 42.57 -6.82
CA GLU A 61 -12.99 43.98 -6.77
C GLU A 61 -13.68 44.42 -8.08
N GLU A 62 -14.48 43.54 -8.68
CA GLU A 62 -15.16 43.73 -9.96
C GLU A 62 -16.57 43.15 -9.91
N MET A 63 -17.46 43.70 -10.70
CA MET A 63 -18.81 43.19 -10.92
C MET A 63 -18.95 42.58 -12.31
N ARG A 64 -19.49 41.36 -12.37
CA ARG A 64 -19.91 40.75 -13.63
C ARG A 64 -21.17 41.45 -14.14
N VAL A 65 -21.10 41.95 -15.36
CA VAL A 65 -22.22 42.60 -16.06
C VAL A 65 -22.96 41.52 -16.85
N VAL A 66 -24.28 41.42 -16.66
CA VAL A 66 -25.12 40.50 -17.42
C VAL A 66 -26.31 41.30 -17.99
N THR A 67 -26.47 41.22 -19.28
CA THR A 67 -27.60 41.86 -20.00
C THR A 67 -28.50 40.83 -20.67
N SER A 68 -29.56 41.25 -21.32
CA SER A 68 -30.43 40.35 -22.08
C SER A 68 -29.79 39.74 -23.33
N SER A 69 -28.62 40.22 -23.76
CA SER A 69 -27.81 39.66 -24.84
C SER A 69 -26.79 38.61 -24.39
N GLY A 70 -26.56 38.47 -23.09
CA GLY A 70 -25.60 37.54 -22.50
C GLY A 70 -24.68 38.21 -21.47
N SER A 71 -23.61 37.53 -21.04
CA SER A 71 -22.61 38.12 -20.15
C SER A 71 -21.66 38.98 -20.98
N ASP A 72 -21.63 40.25 -20.69
CA ASP A 72 -21.04 41.22 -21.60
C ASP A 72 -19.79 41.94 -21.04
N GLY A 73 -19.30 41.58 -19.86
CA GLY A 73 -18.06 42.17 -19.36
C GLY A 73 -17.89 42.17 -17.83
N MET A 74 -16.84 42.83 -17.40
CA MET A 74 -16.52 43.08 -15.99
C MET A 74 -16.45 44.56 -15.75
N LEU A 75 -17.09 45.04 -14.67
CA LEU A 75 -17.05 46.45 -14.24
C LEU A 75 -16.19 46.54 -12.97
N PRO A 76 -15.03 47.23 -13.01
CA PRO A 76 -14.23 47.43 -11.83
C PRO A 76 -14.94 48.29 -10.78
N LEU A 77 -14.96 47.85 -9.54
CA LEU A 77 -15.49 48.61 -8.39
C LEU A 77 -14.66 49.86 -8.07
N SER A 78 -13.45 49.96 -8.61
CA SER A 78 -12.57 51.15 -8.50
C SER A 78 -13.01 52.29 -9.42
N GLU A 79 -13.74 51.97 -10.49
CA GLU A 79 -14.15 52.97 -11.51
C GLU A 79 -15.42 53.72 -11.06
N PRO A 80 -15.45 55.08 -11.11
CA PRO A 80 -16.65 55.83 -10.79
C PRO A 80 -17.79 55.48 -11.76
N SER A 81 -18.95 55.12 -11.21
CA SER A 81 -20.15 54.80 -12.00
C SER A 81 -21.41 54.93 -11.17
N ILE A 82 -22.55 55.16 -11.82
CA ILE A 82 -23.87 55.13 -11.17
C ILE A 82 -24.09 53.79 -10.45
N VAL A 83 -23.67 52.68 -11.05
CA VAL A 83 -23.76 51.32 -10.48
C VAL A 83 -22.98 51.23 -9.17
N ARG A 84 -21.72 51.71 -9.16
CA ARG A 84 -20.90 51.76 -7.95
C ARG A 84 -21.54 52.61 -6.87
N ARG A 85 -22.05 53.80 -7.22
CA ARG A 85 -22.70 54.71 -6.27
C ARG A 85 -23.90 54.04 -5.60
N VAL A 86 -24.79 53.44 -6.39
CA VAL A 86 -25.94 52.67 -5.88
C VAL A 86 -25.49 51.50 -5.01
N PHE A 87 -24.49 50.76 -5.43
CA PHE A 87 -23.96 49.63 -4.65
C PHE A 87 -23.36 50.09 -3.31
N GLN A 88 -22.59 51.16 -3.30
CA GLN A 88 -21.97 51.68 -2.07
C GLN A 88 -22.98 52.36 -1.16
N ALA A 89 -23.90 53.14 -1.70
CA ALA A 89 -24.93 53.84 -0.92
C ALA A 89 -26.01 52.90 -0.38
N GLY A 90 -26.22 51.73 -1.03
CA GLY A 90 -27.32 50.82 -0.71
C GLY A 90 -28.70 51.42 -0.92
N ARG A 91 -28.80 52.42 -1.80
CA ARG A 91 -30.06 53.11 -2.16
C ARG A 91 -30.17 53.18 -3.67
N GLY A 92 -31.36 52.91 -4.19
CA GLY A 92 -31.64 53.01 -5.60
C GLY A 92 -31.70 54.46 -6.07
N GLU A 93 -31.42 54.65 -7.36
CA GLU A 93 -31.38 55.97 -8.01
C GLU A 93 -31.94 55.90 -9.44
N ALA A 94 -32.60 56.97 -9.87
CA ALA A 94 -33.06 57.14 -11.25
C ALA A 94 -32.40 58.41 -11.84
N VAL A 95 -31.58 58.20 -12.89
CA VAL A 95 -30.88 59.28 -13.62
C VAL A 95 -31.45 59.36 -15.02
N ASN A 96 -32.16 60.45 -15.32
CA ASN A 96 -32.81 60.64 -16.61
C ASN A 96 -31.95 61.39 -17.64
N ASP A 97 -30.76 61.83 -17.25
CA ASP A 97 -29.72 62.40 -18.14
C ASP A 97 -28.36 61.88 -17.68
N VAL A 98 -27.98 60.75 -18.24
CA VAL A 98 -26.71 60.06 -17.88
C VAL A 98 -25.50 60.85 -18.37
N VAL A 99 -25.64 61.58 -19.42
CA VAL A 99 -24.53 62.38 -19.97
C VAL A 99 -24.19 63.60 -19.09
N ALA A 100 -25.17 64.13 -18.37
CA ALA A 100 -24.97 65.21 -17.43
C ALA A 100 -24.52 64.76 -16.04
N ASP A 101 -24.54 63.46 -15.72
CA ASP A 101 -24.15 62.92 -14.43
C ASP A 101 -22.62 62.88 -14.31
N PRO A 102 -22.01 63.55 -13.28
CA PRO A 102 -20.56 63.66 -13.15
C PRO A 102 -19.85 62.32 -12.78
N GLU A 103 -20.59 61.30 -12.31
CA GLU A 103 -20.06 59.97 -12.01
C GLU A 103 -20.53 58.92 -13.02
N SER A 104 -21.05 59.34 -14.15
CA SER A 104 -21.33 58.43 -15.25
C SER A 104 -20.03 57.89 -15.84
N SER A 105 -19.82 56.59 -15.84
CA SER A 105 -18.73 55.95 -16.58
C SER A 105 -18.97 56.07 -18.08
N PRO A 106 -18.06 56.71 -18.83
CA PRO A 106 -18.21 56.84 -20.29
C PRO A 106 -18.30 55.46 -20.95
N THR A 107 -17.50 54.51 -20.48
CA THR A 107 -17.44 53.14 -21.00
C THR A 107 -18.80 52.42 -20.84
N LEU A 108 -19.42 52.51 -19.66
CA LEU A 108 -20.71 51.87 -19.40
C LEU A 108 -21.85 52.57 -20.16
N ALA A 109 -21.79 53.91 -20.31
CA ALA A 109 -22.76 54.69 -21.08
C ALA A 109 -22.70 54.35 -22.57
N ASP A 110 -21.50 54.18 -23.13
CA ASP A 110 -21.29 53.85 -24.53
C ASP A 110 -21.65 52.39 -24.84
N ASP A 111 -21.21 51.42 -23.99
CA ASP A 111 -21.46 49.99 -24.19
C ASP A 111 -22.96 49.65 -24.10
N LEU A 112 -23.70 50.29 -23.20
CA LEU A 112 -25.14 50.09 -23.04
C LEU A 112 -26.00 51.10 -23.82
N GLY A 113 -25.42 52.08 -24.48
CA GLY A 113 -26.15 53.18 -25.16
C GLY A 113 -27.04 53.95 -24.18
N ALA A 114 -26.56 54.18 -22.95
CA ALA A 114 -27.37 54.68 -21.85
C ALA A 114 -27.59 56.21 -21.93
N GLN A 115 -28.82 56.66 -22.20
CA GLN A 115 -29.27 58.03 -22.04
C GLN A 115 -29.98 58.24 -20.72
N GLN A 116 -30.64 57.18 -20.23
CA GLN A 116 -31.39 57.17 -18.98
C GLN A 116 -31.07 55.87 -18.23
N PHE A 117 -30.96 55.98 -16.92
CA PHE A 117 -30.56 54.85 -16.09
C PHE A 117 -31.40 54.83 -14.80
N VAL A 118 -31.92 53.67 -14.43
CA VAL A 118 -32.53 53.43 -13.13
C VAL A 118 -31.85 52.21 -12.51
N ALA A 119 -31.40 52.32 -11.29
CA ALA A 119 -30.68 51.26 -10.62
C ALA A 119 -31.13 51.06 -9.18
N ALA A 120 -31.17 49.84 -8.74
CA ALA A 120 -31.48 49.47 -7.36
C ALA A 120 -30.52 48.42 -6.85
N PRO A 121 -30.11 48.44 -5.58
CA PRO A 121 -29.24 47.43 -4.99
C PRO A 121 -29.96 46.08 -4.91
N VAL A 122 -29.19 45.02 -5.12
CA VAL A 122 -29.63 43.62 -4.91
C VAL A 122 -29.02 43.20 -3.58
N THR A 123 -29.87 43.09 -2.53
CA THR A 123 -29.41 42.94 -1.13
C THR A 123 -30.05 41.77 -0.45
N VAL A 124 -29.26 40.93 0.25
CA VAL A 124 -29.69 39.83 1.11
C VAL A 124 -29.32 40.18 2.54
N GLY A 125 -30.30 40.47 3.37
CA GLY A 125 -30.05 41.00 4.72
C GLY A 125 -29.21 42.26 4.67
N ASP A 126 -28.03 42.25 5.28
CA ASP A 126 -27.07 43.39 5.25
C ASP A 126 -26.03 43.27 4.13
N LYS A 127 -25.98 42.13 3.40
CA LYS A 127 -25.00 41.90 2.33
C LYS A 127 -25.54 42.33 0.97
N ARG A 128 -24.85 43.26 0.31
CA ARG A 128 -25.12 43.64 -1.07
C ARG A 128 -24.41 42.67 -2.00
N ILE A 129 -25.15 42.02 -2.88
CA ILE A 129 -24.64 41.05 -3.84
C ILE A 129 -24.58 41.60 -5.28
N GLY A 130 -25.16 42.75 -5.48
CA GLY A 130 -25.13 43.36 -6.82
C GLY A 130 -26.02 44.59 -6.96
N VAL A 131 -26.28 44.94 -8.21
CA VAL A 131 -27.18 46.04 -8.61
C VAL A 131 -28.02 45.56 -9.79
N ALA A 132 -29.34 45.77 -9.72
CA ALA A 132 -30.25 45.57 -10.84
C ALA A 132 -30.50 46.94 -11.51
N ALA A 133 -30.50 46.99 -12.83
CA ALA A 133 -30.66 48.25 -13.57
C ALA A 133 -31.56 48.10 -14.79
N GLY A 134 -32.19 49.20 -15.14
CA GLY A 134 -32.90 49.40 -16.41
C GLY A 134 -32.30 50.59 -17.15
N VAL A 135 -31.99 50.39 -18.43
CA VAL A 135 -31.39 51.39 -19.30
C VAL A 135 -32.40 51.83 -20.35
N ASN A 136 -32.56 53.11 -20.52
CA ASN A 136 -33.44 53.78 -21.49
C ASN A 136 -34.92 53.39 -21.35
N SER A 137 -35.69 54.29 -20.80
CA SER A 137 -37.13 54.09 -20.58
C SER A 137 -37.90 54.02 -21.90
N LEU A 138 -38.74 53.02 -22.07
CA LEU A 138 -39.69 52.91 -23.17
C LEU A 138 -40.84 53.92 -23.07
N ARG A 139 -40.93 54.63 -21.93
CA ARG A 139 -42.02 55.55 -21.60
C ARG A 139 -41.62 57.05 -21.59
N GLY A 140 -40.35 57.32 -21.96
CA GLY A 140 -39.79 58.65 -22.02
C GLY A 140 -38.86 59.02 -20.88
N SER A 141 -39.20 58.70 -19.64
CA SER A 141 -38.31 58.85 -18.46
C SER A 141 -38.64 57.85 -17.36
N PHE A 142 -37.68 57.59 -16.49
CA PHE A 142 -37.92 56.79 -15.29
C PHE A 142 -38.51 57.67 -14.18
N THR A 143 -39.49 57.11 -13.46
CA THR A 143 -40.21 57.76 -12.37
C THR A 143 -39.79 57.17 -11.01
N ASP A 144 -40.14 57.86 -9.90
CA ASP A 144 -39.95 57.33 -8.55
C ASP A 144 -40.68 56.01 -8.33
N ASP A 145 -41.79 55.78 -9.03
CA ASP A 145 -42.52 54.52 -8.94
C ASP A 145 -41.77 53.39 -9.68
N ASP A 146 -41.10 53.68 -10.80
CA ASP A 146 -40.25 52.71 -11.47
C ASP A 146 -39.05 52.32 -10.57
N LEU A 147 -38.47 53.29 -9.85
CA LEU A 147 -37.37 53.06 -8.91
C LEU A 147 -37.83 52.17 -7.73
N LYS A 148 -39.02 52.47 -7.14
CA LYS A 148 -39.58 51.61 -6.06
C LYS A 148 -39.83 50.18 -6.52
N LEU A 149 -40.33 50.03 -7.75
CA LEU A 149 -40.56 48.70 -8.35
C LEU A 149 -39.28 47.97 -8.61
N LEU A 150 -38.24 48.66 -9.14
CA LEU A 150 -36.92 48.03 -9.33
C LEU A 150 -36.26 47.63 -8.02
N THR A 151 -36.48 48.43 -6.95
CA THR A 151 -35.98 48.06 -5.61
C THR A 151 -36.64 46.78 -5.11
N LEU A 152 -37.95 46.66 -5.25
CA LEU A 152 -38.67 45.42 -4.89
C LEU A 152 -38.24 44.21 -5.73
N LEU A 153 -37.99 44.43 -7.02
CA LEU A 153 -37.43 43.39 -7.91
C LEU A 153 -36.02 43.01 -7.51
N GLY A 154 -35.20 43.97 -7.10
CA GLY A 154 -33.82 43.74 -6.58
C GLY A 154 -33.82 42.85 -5.34
N ASP A 155 -34.74 43.12 -4.39
CA ASP A 155 -34.90 42.31 -3.17
C ASP A 155 -35.33 40.88 -3.52
N GLN A 156 -36.29 40.71 -4.43
CA GLN A 156 -36.73 39.38 -4.88
C GLN A 156 -35.62 38.63 -5.67
N ALA A 157 -34.89 39.33 -6.52
CA ALA A 157 -33.73 38.80 -7.24
C ALA A 157 -32.64 38.33 -6.27
N ALA A 158 -32.39 39.12 -5.21
CA ALA A 158 -31.46 38.79 -4.17
C ALA A 158 -31.86 37.46 -3.45
N CYS A 159 -33.14 37.36 -3.04
CA CYS A 159 -33.65 36.13 -2.42
C CYS A 159 -33.53 34.91 -3.37
N ALA A 160 -33.82 35.06 -4.64
CA ALA A 160 -33.74 33.99 -5.63
C ALA A 160 -32.29 33.50 -5.82
N LEU A 161 -31.34 34.43 -5.97
CA LEU A 161 -29.92 34.11 -6.12
C LEU A 161 -29.30 33.50 -4.84
N ASP A 162 -29.66 34.01 -3.67
CA ASP A 162 -29.17 33.48 -2.39
C ASP A 162 -29.69 32.07 -2.11
N ASN A 163 -30.97 31.83 -2.39
CA ASN A 163 -31.56 30.50 -2.28
C ASN A 163 -30.84 29.46 -3.17
N LEU A 164 -30.48 29.85 -4.40
CA LEU A 164 -29.68 28.99 -5.28
C LEU A 164 -28.32 28.68 -4.69
N ARG A 165 -27.60 29.69 -4.20
CA ARG A 165 -26.28 29.53 -3.59
C ARG A 165 -26.34 28.65 -2.34
N LEU A 166 -27.34 28.83 -1.50
CA LEU A 166 -27.55 28.01 -0.32
C LEU A 166 -27.85 26.55 -0.71
N ARG A 167 -28.71 26.32 -1.69
CA ARG A 167 -29.04 24.97 -2.16
C ARG A 167 -27.84 24.27 -2.76
N SER A 168 -27.08 24.93 -3.64
CA SER A 168 -25.87 24.33 -4.22
C SER A 168 -24.84 23.98 -3.14
N THR A 169 -24.71 24.83 -2.11
CA THR A 169 -23.82 24.57 -0.97
C THR A 169 -24.30 23.36 -0.16
N LEU A 170 -25.60 23.29 0.16
CA LEU A 170 -26.19 22.17 0.90
C LEU A 170 -26.06 20.86 0.11
N HIS A 171 -26.39 20.89 -1.18
CA HIS A 171 -26.27 19.69 -2.02
C HIS A 171 -24.83 19.17 -2.09
N ARG A 172 -23.87 20.09 -2.21
CA ARG A 172 -22.45 19.73 -2.17
C ARG A 172 -22.05 19.10 -0.82
N GLN A 173 -22.52 19.68 0.30
CA GLN A 173 -22.26 19.12 1.63
C GLN A 173 -22.90 17.74 1.83
N GLU A 174 -24.11 17.54 1.32
CA GLU A 174 -24.78 16.22 1.36
C GLU A 174 -23.97 15.18 0.56
N GLN A 175 -23.52 15.52 -0.63
CA GLN A 175 -22.68 14.63 -1.45
C GLN A 175 -21.35 14.30 -0.74
N GLU A 176 -20.71 15.31 -0.13
CA GLU A 176 -19.49 15.11 0.66
C GLU A 176 -19.70 14.14 1.82
N ILE A 177 -20.78 14.33 2.59
CA ILE A 177 -21.13 13.44 3.71
C ILE A 177 -21.41 12.02 3.22
N GLU A 178 -22.20 11.86 2.17
CA GLU A 178 -22.53 10.56 1.61
C GLU A 178 -21.29 9.85 1.08
N GLY A 179 -20.38 10.55 0.40
CA GLY A 179 -19.09 10.03 -0.07
C GLY A 179 -18.21 9.54 1.08
N LEU A 180 -18.10 10.34 2.15
CA LEU A 180 -17.37 9.93 3.35
C LEU A 180 -17.99 8.70 4.04
N HIS A 181 -19.32 8.60 4.04
CA HIS A 181 -20.03 7.42 4.56
C HIS A 181 -19.79 6.16 3.71
N ARG A 182 -19.75 6.30 2.37
CA ARG A 182 -19.40 5.20 1.46
C ARG A 182 -17.98 4.72 1.70
N LEU A 183 -17.01 5.63 1.79
CA LEU A 183 -15.60 5.29 2.10
C LEU A 183 -15.48 4.60 3.47
N SER A 184 -16.20 5.09 4.48
CA SER A 184 -16.19 4.50 5.83
C SER A 184 -16.71 3.06 5.84
N ARG A 185 -17.73 2.75 5.04
CA ARG A 185 -18.26 1.37 4.89
C ARG A 185 -17.28 0.45 4.19
N LEU A 186 -16.54 0.92 3.19
CA LEU A 186 -15.49 0.14 2.52
C LEU A 186 -14.38 -0.30 3.48
N LEU A 187 -14.07 0.49 4.50
CA LEU A 187 -13.09 0.15 5.54
C LEU A 187 -13.48 -1.08 6.39
N THR A 188 -14.79 -1.31 6.54
CA THR A 188 -15.32 -2.40 7.36
C THR A 188 -15.68 -3.64 6.54
N SER A 189 -15.64 -3.54 5.21
CA SER A 189 -15.90 -4.66 4.31
C SER A 189 -14.74 -5.66 4.34
N ALA A 190 -15.05 -6.96 4.21
CA ALA A 190 -14.05 -8.03 4.15
C ALA A 190 -13.43 -8.19 2.74
N GLU A 191 -13.49 -7.15 1.92
CA GLU A 191 -13.05 -7.15 0.54
C GLU A 191 -11.54 -7.03 0.40
N THR A 192 -11.03 -7.36 -0.78
CA THR A 192 -9.60 -7.24 -1.06
C THR A 192 -9.16 -5.78 -1.08
N PRO A 193 -7.92 -5.46 -0.66
CA PRO A 193 -7.38 -4.10 -0.67
C PRO A 193 -7.54 -3.39 -2.02
N ASP A 194 -7.27 -4.08 -3.10
CA ASP A 194 -7.39 -3.56 -4.47
C ASP A 194 -8.81 -3.15 -4.83
N HIS A 195 -9.82 -3.90 -4.36
CA HIS A 195 -11.21 -3.57 -4.61
C HIS A 195 -11.61 -2.30 -3.84
N VAL A 196 -11.21 -2.22 -2.58
CA VAL A 196 -11.46 -1.05 -1.72
C VAL A 196 -10.81 0.21 -2.31
N ILE A 197 -9.56 0.12 -2.80
CA ILE A 197 -8.87 1.22 -3.46
C ILE A 197 -9.64 1.64 -4.73
N GLY A 198 -10.00 0.68 -5.60
CA GLY A 198 -10.70 0.98 -6.85
C GLY A 198 -12.03 1.68 -6.65
N GLU A 199 -12.85 1.23 -5.69
CA GLU A 199 -14.11 1.88 -5.35
C GLU A 199 -13.90 3.28 -4.71
N SER A 200 -12.87 3.42 -3.87
CA SER A 200 -12.51 4.72 -3.30
C SER A 200 -12.15 5.74 -4.38
N LEU A 201 -11.38 5.35 -5.39
CA LEU A 201 -11.00 6.24 -6.49
C LEU A 201 -12.21 6.63 -7.36
N ARG A 202 -13.19 5.73 -7.56
CA ARG A 202 -14.45 6.07 -8.25
C ARG A 202 -15.24 7.11 -7.48
N ILE A 203 -15.40 6.91 -6.16
CA ILE A 203 -16.07 7.87 -5.29
C ILE A 203 -15.39 9.25 -5.38
N VAL A 204 -14.05 9.29 -5.38
CA VAL A 204 -13.29 10.52 -5.55
C VAL A 204 -13.61 11.17 -6.91
N ALA A 205 -13.53 10.40 -8.00
CA ALA A 205 -13.78 10.91 -9.36
C ALA A 205 -15.18 11.56 -9.50
N ASP A 206 -16.19 10.92 -8.89
CA ASP A 206 -17.56 11.41 -8.94
C ASP A 206 -17.73 12.68 -8.10
N LEU A 207 -17.15 12.72 -6.88
CA LEU A 207 -17.35 13.82 -5.94
C LEU A 207 -16.58 15.10 -6.29
N ILE A 208 -15.42 14.98 -6.92
CA ILE A 208 -14.64 16.15 -7.38
C ILE A 208 -14.82 16.43 -8.87
N GLU A 209 -15.76 15.71 -9.50
CA GLU A 209 -16.11 15.86 -10.92
C GLU A 209 -14.88 15.81 -11.85
N ALA A 210 -13.98 14.86 -11.63
CA ALA A 210 -12.79 14.68 -12.46
C ALA A 210 -12.99 13.55 -13.49
N ASP A 211 -12.39 13.70 -14.67
CA ASP A 211 -12.43 12.69 -15.72
C ASP A 211 -11.57 11.47 -15.38
N LYS A 212 -10.42 11.72 -14.72
CA LYS A 212 -9.48 10.67 -14.32
C LYS A 212 -9.04 10.87 -12.88
N VAL A 213 -8.88 9.76 -12.18
CA VAL A 213 -8.29 9.76 -10.84
C VAL A 213 -7.24 8.67 -10.75
N ALA A 214 -6.02 9.06 -10.41
CA ALA A 214 -4.87 8.20 -10.28
C ALA A 214 -4.39 8.14 -8.83
N LEU A 215 -3.92 6.98 -8.42
CA LEU A 215 -3.22 6.75 -7.17
C LEU A 215 -1.76 6.43 -7.48
N LEU A 216 -0.84 7.25 -7.00
CA LEU A 216 0.59 7.05 -7.12
C LEU A 216 1.14 6.64 -5.76
N LEU A 217 1.75 5.47 -5.66
CA LEU A 217 2.38 4.98 -4.43
C LEU A 217 3.90 5.11 -4.53
N TYR A 218 4.53 5.50 -3.45
CA TYR A 218 5.99 5.62 -3.41
C TYR A 218 6.65 4.25 -3.27
N ASP A 219 7.58 3.98 -4.19
CA ASP A 219 8.47 2.84 -4.21
C ASP A 219 9.83 3.26 -3.63
N GLU A 220 10.12 2.81 -2.42
CA GLU A 220 11.34 3.16 -1.68
C GLU A 220 12.60 2.52 -2.30
N GLU A 221 12.48 1.36 -2.96
CA GLU A 221 13.62 0.67 -3.57
C GLU A 221 14.11 1.40 -4.84
N ARG A 222 13.19 2.03 -5.57
CA ARG A 222 13.48 2.71 -6.84
C ARG A 222 13.49 4.23 -6.74
N ASP A 223 13.09 4.79 -5.61
CA ASP A 223 12.92 6.23 -5.39
C ASP A 223 12.02 6.90 -6.45
N GLU A 224 10.85 6.30 -6.68
CA GLU A 224 9.87 6.77 -7.65
C GLU A 224 8.42 6.67 -7.14
N LEU A 225 7.53 7.48 -7.69
CA LEU A 225 6.08 7.31 -7.54
C LEU A 225 5.57 6.44 -8.68
N VAL A 226 4.86 5.36 -8.34
CA VAL A 226 4.35 4.36 -9.29
C VAL A 226 2.84 4.33 -9.28
N GLY A 227 2.23 4.37 -10.46
CA GLY A 227 0.78 4.29 -10.64
C GLY A 227 0.21 2.95 -10.16
N HIS A 228 -0.82 3.02 -9.31
CA HIS A 228 -1.56 1.85 -8.89
C HIS A 228 -2.41 1.32 -10.05
N PRO A 229 -2.53 -0.01 -10.27
CA PRO A 229 -3.31 -0.56 -11.40
C PRO A 229 -4.79 -0.14 -11.45
N ARG A 230 -5.36 0.25 -10.31
CA ARG A 230 -6.72 0.77 -10.22
C ARG A 230 -6.72 2.28 -10.43
N ILE A 231 -6.84 2.73 -11.67
CA ILE A 231 -7.01 4.13 -12.07
C ILE A 231 -8.42 4.29 -12.64
N VAL A 232 -9.07 5.42 -12.37
CA VAL A 232 -10.33 5.78 -13.01
C VAL A 232 -10.02 6.56 -14.29
N GLY A 233 -10.72 6.26 -15.38
CA GLY A 233 -10.56 6.96 -16.67
C GLY A 233 -9.36 6.50 -17.52
N MET A 234 -8.66 5.43 -17.12
CA MET A 234 -7.58 4.80 -17.89
C MET A 234 -7.70 3.27 -17.88
N SER A 235 -7.06 2.60 -18.85
CA SER A 235 -7.00 1.14 -18.82
C SER A 235 -6.02 0.64 -17.74
N PRO A 236 -6.29 -0.50 -17.09
CA PRO A 236 -5.41 -1.06 -16.06
C PRO A 236 -3.98 -1.35 -16.53
N ASP A 237 -3.78 -1.61 -17.82
CA ASP A 237 -2.47 -1.91 -18.40
C ASP A 237 -1.59 -0.66 -18.54
N GLN A 238 -2.19 0.53 -18.60
CA GLN A 238 -1.48 1.80 -18.71
C GLN A 238 -1.03 2.34 -17.34
N ALA A 239 -1.73 1.99 -16.28
CA ALA A 239 -1.44 2.51 -14.94
C ALA A 239 -0.01 2.22 -14.44
N PRO A 240 0.54 0.99 -14.55
CA PRO A 240 1.91 0.70 -14.10
C PRO A 240 2.99 1.36 -14.94
N THR A 241 2.66 1.90 -16.12
CA THR A 241 3.61 2.66 -16.95
C THR A 241 3.79 4.10 -16.43
N LEU A 242 2.86 4.56 -15.58
CA LEU A 242 2.95 5.85 -14.93
C LEU A 242 3.98 5.78 -13.80
N ARG A 243 5.19 6.25 -14.08
CA ARG A 243 6.31 6.30 -13.14
C ARG A 243 6.88 7.70 -13.11
N ILE A 244 7.06 8.23 -11.92
CA ILE A 244 7.58 9.58 -11.68
C ILE A 244 8.81 9.47 -10.79
N PRO A 245 10.02 9.54 -11.35
CA PRO A 245 11.25 9.53 -10.57
C PRO A 245 11.30 10.72 -9.60
N MET A 246 11.68 10.48 -8.35
CA MET A 246 11.80 11.55 -7.36
C MET A 246 12.98 12.49 -7.60
N SER A 247 13.92 12.09 -8.44
CA SER A 247 15.04 12.91 -8.91
C SER A 247 14.62 14.02 -9.87
N GLU A 248 13.46 13.88 -10.53
CA GLU A 248 12.94 14.86 -11.47
C GLU A 248 11.93 15.79 -10.80
N PRO A 249 11.94 17.11 -11.15
CA PRO A 249 10.93 18.03 -10.69
C PRO A 249 9.55 17.65 -11.25
N SER A 250 8.59 17.39 -10.36
CA SER A 250 7.21 17.12 -10.75
C SER A 250 6.23 17.64 -9.69
N LEU A 251 5.00 17.96 -10.11
CA LEU A 251 3.96 18.43 -9.21
C LEU A 251 3.66 17.35 -8.14
N SER A 252 3.51 16.11 -8.55
CA SER A 252 3.28 14.96 -7.65
C SER A 252 4.45 14.70 -6.73
N GLY A 253 5.69 14.78 -7.24
CA GLY A 253 6.90 14.67 -6.43
C GLY A 253 7.03 15.82 -5.43
N SER A 254 6.58 17.04 -5.78
CA SER A 254 6.52 18.17 -4.85
C SER A 254 5.51 17.91 -3.73
N VAL A 255 4.29 17.49 -4.08
CA VAL A 255 3.22 17.15 -3.12
C VAL A 255 3.70 16.06 -2.13
N TYR A 256 4.34 15.03 -2.66
CA TYR A 256 4.90 13.95 -1.81
C TYR A 256 5.98 14.45 -0.84
N ARG A 257 6.90 15.32 -1.30
CA ARG A 257 7.99 15.84 -0.46
C ARG A 257 7.55 16.84 0.58
N THR A 258 6.60 17.72 0.20
CA THR A 258 6.18 18.85 1.05
C THR A 258 4.98 18.54 1.93
N ASP A 259 4.31 17.41 1.69
CA ASP A 259 3.02 17.04 2.30
C ASP A 259 1.95 18.13 2.14
N ALA A 260 2.05 18.91 1.07
CA ALA A 260 1.15 20.03 0.76
C ALA A 260 0.42 19.80 -0.56
N PRO A 261 -0.92 19.93 -0.59
CA PRO A 261 -1.71 19.73 -1.78
C PRO A 261 -1.50 20.88 -2.77
N LEU A 262 -1.59 20.60 -4.08
CA LEU A 262 -1.40 21.56 -5.16
C LEU A 262 -2.47 21.42 -6.24
N ILE A 263 -2.78 22.56 -6.92
CA ILE A 263 -3.61 22.64 -8.12
C ILE A 263 -2.80 23.27 -9.25
N SER A 264 -2.94 22.74 -10.46
CA SER A 264 -2.54 23.36 -11.72
C SER A 264 -3.74 23.37 -12.65
N ASN A 265 -4.30 24.55 -12.91
CA ASN A 265 -5.43 24.75 -13.84
C ASN A 265 -4.97 25.08 -15.28
N ASP A 266 -3.67 25.13 -15.52
CA ASP A 266 -3.05 25.26 -16.84
C ASP A 266 -1.84 24.34 -16.94
N ALA A 267 -2.11 23.05 -16.94
CA ALA A 267 -1.06 22.03 -16.98
C ALA A 267 -0.25 22.03 -18.28
N ARG A 268 -0.75 22.69 -19.34
CA ARG A 268 -0.03 22.81 -20.61
C ARG A 268 1.19 23.71 -20.50
N HIS A 269 1.11 24.76 -19.67
CA HIS A 269 2.19 25.71 -19.46
C HIS A 269 2.90 25.55 -18.12
N ASP A 270 2.47 24.56 -17.31
CA ASP A 270 3.07 24.29 -16.01
C ASP A 270 4.34 23.45 -16.15
N LYS A 271 5.48 24.03 -15.82
CA LYS A 271 6.80 23.39 -15.86
C LYS A 271 6.96 22.20 -14.91
N TRP A 272 6.06 22.07 -13.94
CA TRP A 272 6.06 20.95 -12.98
C TRP A 272 5.26 19.74 -13.49
N VAL A 273 4.61 19.85 -14.64
CA VAL A 273 3.91 18.73 -15.29
C VAL A 273 4.76 18.25 -16.46
N SER A 274 5.32 17.03 -16.34
CA SER A 274 6.12 16.42 -17.39
C SER A 274 5.36 16.33 -18.72
N ASN A 275 5.99 16.70 -19.82
CA ASN A 275 5.40 16.60 -21.16
C ASN A 275 4.95 15.17 -21.49
N GLU A 276 5.76 14.19 -21.12
CA GLU A 276 5.49 12.77 -21.40
C GLU A 276 4.24 12.28 -20.66
N ILE A 277 4.12 12.61 -19.37
CA ILE A 277 2.96 12.23 -18.55
C ILE A 277 1.72 13.01 -18.98
N ARG A 278 1.88 14.31 -19.28
CA ARG A 278 0.80 15.15 -19.78
C ARG A 278 0.20 14.59 -21.06
N ASP A 279 1.04 14.23 -22.03
CA ASP A 279 0.60 13.71 -23.32
C ASP A 279 -0.01 12.30 -23.19
N LEU A 280 0.56 11.44 -22.33
CA LEU A 280 0.02 10.12 -22.01
C LEU A 280 -1.36 10.19 -21.37
N MET A 281 -1.54 11.11 -20.43
CA MET A 281 -2.78 11.24 -19.67
C MET A 281 -3.74 12.28 -20.24
N GLY A 282 -3.32 13.10 -21.21
CA GLY A 282 -4.12 14.22 -21.75
C GLY A 282 -4.46 15.25 -20.67
N ILE A 283 -3.46 15.70 -19.90
CA ILE A 283 -3.68 16.57 -18.75
C ILE A 283 -3.88 18.02 -19.20
N GLU A 284 -5.03 18.60 -18.86
CA GLU A 284 -5.34 20.02 -19.02
C GLU A 284 -5.36 20.72 -17.66
N THR A 285 -6.00 20.09 -16.67
CA THR A 285 -6.01 20.53 -15.27
C THR A 285 -5.63 19.38 -14.36
N LEU A 286 -4.89 19.67 -13.29
CA LEU A 286 -4.37 18.67 -12.34
C LEU A 286 -4.56 19.16 -10.90
N LEU A 287 -5.10 18.31 -10.06
CA LEU A 287 -5.15 18.47 -8.62
C LEU A 287 -4.42 17.28 -8.00
N ALA A 288 -3.45 17.55 -7.13
CA ALA A 288 -2.67 16.52 -6.46
C ALA A 288 -2.67 16.73 -4.95
N VAL A 289 -2.95 15.66 -4.19
CA VAL A 289 -2.98 15.69 -2.73
C VAL A 289 -2.20 14.54 -2.13
N PRO A 290 -1.53 14.72 -0.97
CA PRO A 290 -0.78 13.66 -0.34
C PRO A 290 -1.70 12.61 0.29
N LEU A 291 -1.25 11.35 0.30
CA LEU A 291 -1.88 10.26 1.05
C LEU A 291 -1.32 10.24 2.48
N ALA A 292 -1.65 11.28 3.25
CA ALA A 292 -1.08 11.47 4.58
C ALA A 292 -1.79 10.61 5.65
N THR A 293 -0.99 9.95 6.53
CA THR A 293 -1.49 9.10 7.63
C THR A 293 -0.75 9.38 8.94
N GLY A 294 -0.52 10.66 9.26
CA GLY A 294 0.12 11.07 10.52
C GLY A 294 1.64 10.93 10.55
N GLY A 295 2.27 10.86 9.39
CA GLY A 295 3.72 10.79 9.23
C GLY A 295 4.12 11.14 7.80
N ARG A 296 5.08 10.41 7.24
CA ARG A 296 5.49 10.55 5.84
C ARG A 296 4.36 10.08 4.91
N PRO A 297 4.03 10.81 3.83
CA PRO A 297 3.02 10.38 2.87
C PRO A 297 3.34 9.01 2.27
N LEU A 298 2.31 8.19 2.03
CA LEU A 298 2.44 6.89 1.35
C LEU A 298 2.54 7.05 -0.17
N GLY A 299 2.13 8.21 -0.67
CA GLY A 299 2.02 8.49 -2.09
C GLY A 299 1.19 9.74 -2.35
N VAL A 300 0.65 9.86 -3.55
CA VAL A 300 -0.14 11.02 -4.01
C VAL A 300 -1.42 10.52 -4.68
N LEU A 301 -2.52 11.19 -4.39
CA LEU A 301 -3.78 11.05 -5.12
C LEU A 301 -3.86 12.20 -6.13
N GLU A 302 -4.09 11.89 -7.39
CA GLU A 302 -4.23 12.85 -8.47
C GLU A 302 -5.63 12.80 -9.07
N ALA A 303 -6.21 13.98 -9.28
CA ALA A 303 -7.41 14.16 -10.10
C ALA A 303 -7.06 14.99 -11.32
N VAL A 304 -7.46 14.50 -12.48
CA VAL A 304 -7.07 15.06 -13.79
C VAL A 304 -8.31 15.44 -14.56
N ASN A 305 -8.28 16.63 -15.15
CA ASN A 305 -9.32 17.21 -16.00
C ASN A 305 -10.65 17.38 -15.25
N ALA A 306 -10.79 18.51 -14.58
CA ALA A 306 -12.04 18.91 -13.96
C ALA A 306 -13.14 19.07 -15.04
N ARG A 307 -14.30 18.42 -14.88
CA ARG A 307 -15.43 18.52 -15.85
C ARG A 307 -15.98 19.94 -15.98
N LYS A 308 -15.84 20.76 -14.93
CA LYS A 308 -16.17 22.19 -14.95
C LYS A 308 -15.06 23.07 -15.55
N GLY A 309 -13.96 22.48 -16.03
CA GLY A 309 -12.83 23.16 -16.66
C GLY A 309 -11.72 23.61 -15.71
N TYR A 310 -11.92 23.63 -14.41
CA TYR A 310 -10.92 24.01 -13.41
C TYR A 310 -11.18 23.36 -12.06
N PHE A 311 -10.14 23.19 -11.24
CA PHE A 311 -10.26 22.82 -9.82
C PHE A 311 -10.21 24.08 -8.95
N ASP A 312 -11.03 24.12 -7.91
CA ASP A 312 -11.08 25.23 -6.95
C ASP A 312 -10.57 24.82 -5.55
N GLY A 313 -10.50 25.80 -4.63
CA GLY A 313 -10.07 25.53 -3.25
C GLY A 313 -11.01 24.61 -2.46
N GLY A 314 -12.27 24.44 -2.89
CA GLY A 314 -13.22 23.49 -2.34
C GLY A 314 -12.83 22.06 -2.72
N ASP A 315 -12.55 21.83 -4.01
CA ASP A 315 -12.08 20.54 -4.53
C ASP A 315 -10.79 20.13 -3.85
N LEU A 316 -9.85 21.09 -3.67
CA LEU A 316 -8.58 20.83 -2.99
C LEU A 316 -8.78 20.38 -1.54
N ARG A 317 -9.59 21.07 -0.77
CA ARG A 317 -9.89 20.70 0.62
C ARG A 317 -10.53 19.33 0.69
N PHE A 318 -11.51 19.08 -0.18
CA PHE A 318 -12.22 17.83 -0.21
C PHE A 318 -11.31 16.65 -0.63
N ALA A 319 -10.56 16.83 -1.72
CA ALA A 319 -9.58 15.82 -2.15
C ALA A 319 -8.53 15.51 -1.08
N THR A 320 -8.12 16.52 -0.28
CA THR A 320 -7.19 16.32 0.84
C THR A 320 -7.79 15.42 1.92
N ILE A 321 -9.06 15.61 2.26
CA ILE A 321 -9.78 14.74 3.21
C ILE A 321 -9.86 13.32 2.66
N LEU A 322 -10.20 13.16 1.38
CA LEU A 322 -10.29 11.85 0.72
C LEU A 322 -8.92 11.17 0.63
N GLY A 323 -7.87 11.92 0.27
CA GLY A 323 -6.49 11.41 0.22
C GLY A 323 -6.02 10.86 1.56
N SER A 324 -6.25 11.59 2.65
CA SER A 324 -5.96 11.13 4.01
C SER A 324 -6.73 9.85 4.38
N ARG A 325 -8.01 9.76 4.00
CA ARG A 325 -8.82 8.56 4.24
C ARG A 325 -8.33 7.36 3.44
N ILE A 326 -8.01 7.54 2.16
CA ILE A 326 -7.45 6.49 1.30
C ILE A 326 -6.08 6.05 1.83
N GLY A 327 -5.22 6.98 2.25
CA GLY A 327 -3.96 6.68 2.91
C GLY A 327 -4.15 5.76 4.13
N SER A 328 -5.09 6.09 5.01
CA SER A 328 -5.43 5.26 6.18
C SER A 328 -5.94 3.87 5.80
N ILE A 329 -6.71 3.75 4.72
CA ILE A 329 -7.17 2.45 4.18
C ILE A 329 -5.97 1.61 3.76
N ILE A 330 -5.08 2.18 2.97
CA ILE A 330 -3.89 1.48 2.46
C ILE A 330 -2.99 1.03 3.60
N GLU A 331 -2.74 1.91 4.57
CA GLU A 331 -1.88 1.60 5.73
C GLU A 331 -2.49 0.48 6.60
N SER A 332 -3.78 0.58 6.93
CA SER A 332 -4.46 -0.44 7.71
C SER A 332 -4.50 -1.80 7.00
N SER A 333 -4.66 -1.79 5.67
CA SER A 333 -4.63 -3.02 4.87
C SER A 333 -3.24 -3.65 4.86
N ARG A 334 -2.17 -2.86 4.64
CA ARG A 334 -0.79 -3.34 4.71
C ARG A 334 -0.42 -3.87 6.10
N ALA A 335 -0.90 -3.22 7.16
CA ALA A 335 -0.70 -3.68 8.54
C ALA A 335 -1.35 -5.04 8.78
N ARG A 336 -2.60 -5.24 8.33
CA ARG A 336 -3.32 -6.52 8.43
C ARG A 336 -2.64 -7.65 7.64
N GLU A 337 -2.11 -7.36 6.47
CA GLU A 337 -1.37 -8.35 5.67
C GLU A 337 -0.09 -8.78 6.37
N ARG A 338 0.67 -7.82 6.92
CA ARG A 338 1.87 -8.12 7.72
C ARG A 338 1.54 -8.96 8.95
N GLU A 339 0.49 -8.60 9.67
CA GLU A 339 0.01 -9.36 10.83
C GLU A 339 -0.38 -10.79 10.45
N ARG A 340 -1.14 -10.97 9.37
CA ARG A 340 -1.52 -12.31 8.89
C ARG A 340 -0.29 -13.15 8.51
N ALA A 341 0.68 -12.55 7.83
CA ALA A 341 1.92 -13.23 7.46
C ALA A 341 2.73 -13.63 8.71
N LEU A 342 2.79 -12.77 9.72
CA LEU A 342 3.45 -13.06 11.00
C LEU A 342 2.73 -14.17 11.78
N VAL A 343 1.40 -14.12 11.88
CA VAL A 343 0.58 -15.16 12.53
C VAL A 343 0.75 -16.50 11.83
N GLN A 344 0.78 -16.51 10.50
CA GLN A 344 0.99 -17.74 9.74
C GLN A 344 2.38 -18.35 10.02
N ARG A 345 3.44 -17.54 9.99
CA ARG A 345 4.80 -17.98 10.33
C ARG A 345 4.91 -18.51 11.77
N LEU A 346 4.23 -17.82 12.71
CA LEU A 346 4.21 -18.26 14.11
C LEU A 346 3.50 -19.62 14.26
N ARG A 347 2.38 -19.83 13.55
CA ARG A 347 1.67 -21.13 13.55
C ARG A 347 2.51 -22.24 12.97
N GLU A 348 3.21 -21.99 11.87
CA GLU A 348 4.11 -22.96 11.24
C GLU A 348 5.27 -23.35 12.19
N ALA A 349 5.86 -22.36 12.86
CA ALA A 349 6.91 -22.60 13.86
C ALA A 349 6.38 -23.38 15.09
N ASP A 350 5.19 -23.07 15.59
CA ASP A 350 4.57 -23.76 16.71
C ASP A 350 4.19 -25.21 16.36
N HIS A 351 3.66 -25.42 15.14
CA HIS A 351 3.37 -26.76 14.64
C HIS A 351 4.65 -27.61 14.53
N ALA A 352 5.70 -27.06 13.92
CA ALA A 352 6.99 -27.73 13.81
C ALA A 352 7.58 -28.07 15.19
N LYS A 353 7.44 -27.15 16.16
CA LYS A 353 7.85 -27.40 17.56
C LYS A 353 7.06 -28.53 18.20
N SER A 354 5.75 -28.57 18.00
CA SER A 354 4.87 -29.62 18.56
C SER A 354 5.15 -30.98 17.95
N GLU A 355 5.33 -31.08 16.64
CA GLU A 355 5.76 -32.31 15.96
C GLU A 355 7.12 -32.79 16.49
N PHE A 356 8.06 -31.87 16.70
CA PHE A 356 9.37 -32.17 17.29
C PHE A 356 9.24 -32.81 18.67
N VAL A 357 8.49 -32.20 19.59
CA VAL A 357 8.30 -32.74 20.95
C VAL A 357 7.65 -34.11 20.91
N SER A 358 6.63 -34.31 20.05
CA SER A 358 5.95 -35.59 19.90
C SER A 358 6.87 -36.70 19.41
N MET A 359 7.68 -36.39 18.40
CA MET A 359 8.65 -37.34 17.84
C MET A 359 9.74 -37.70 18.86
N LEU A 360 10.27 -36.73 19.60
CA LEU A 360 11.24 -36.98 20.67
C LEU A 360 10.68 -37.92 21.75
N ALA A 361 9.45 -37.65 22.18
CA ALA A 361 8.79 -38.51 23.17
C ALA A 361 8.70 -39.97 22.66
N HIS A 362 8.39 -40.14 21.37
CA HIS A 362 8.32 -41.48 20.76
C HIS A 362 9.69 -42.16 20.68
N GLU A 363 10.74 -41.43 20.22
CA GLU A 363 12.11 -42.00 20.09
C GLU A 363 12.79 -42.27 21.44
N LEU A 364 12.43 -41.52 22.50
CA LEU A 364 12.90 -41.82 23.87
C LEU A 364 12.15 -43.00 24.48
N LYS A 365 10.83 -43.14 24.26
CA LYS A 365 10.02 -44.20 24.85
C LYS A 365 10.43 -45.60 24.37
N GLY A 366 10.83 -45.72 23.09
CA GLY A 366 11.24 -47.02 22.53
C GLY A 366 12.37 -47.70 23.30
N PRO A 367 13.58 -47.12 23.35
CA PRO A 367 14.72 -47.71 24.09
C PRO A 367 14.45 -47.85 25.58
N MET A 368 13.74 -46.88 26.22
CA MET A 368 13.35 -47.01 27.63
C MET A 368 12.48 -48.23 27.87
N THR A 369 11.48 -48.48 27.04
CA THR A 369 10.61 -49.67 27.16
C THR A 369 11.40 -50.96 27.00
N SER A 370 12.34 -51.00 26.04
CA SER A 370 13.21 -52.16 25.82
C SER A 370 14.12 -52.43 27.04
N ILE A 371 14.79 -51.38 27.57
CA ILE A 371 15.65 -51.49 28.76
C ILE A 371 14.86 -52.02 29.96
N ILE A 372 13.70 -51.42 30.25
CA ILE A 372 12.84 -51.82 31.36
C ILE A 372 12.36 -53.26 31.16
N GLY A 373 11.90 -53.62 29.95
CA GLY A 373 11.43 -54.98 29.66
C GLY A 373 12.51 -56.04 29.83
N PHE A 374 13.71 -55.79 29.33
CA PHE A 374 14.85 -56.69 29.49
C PHE A 374 15.35 -56.75 30.93
N ALA A 375 15.36 -55.64 31.66
CA ALA A 375 15.70 -55.61 33.08
C ALA A 375 14.71 -56.43 33.92
N ASN A 376 13.40 -56.30 33.64
CA ASN A 376 12.38 -57.14 34.34
C ASN A 376 12.56 -58.64 34.06
N VAL A 377 12.87 -59.02 32.80
CA VAL A 377 13.17 -60.44 32.49
C VAL A 377 14.39 -60.95 33.26
N LEU A 378 15.43 -60.11 33.38
CA LEU A 378 16.60 -60.51 34.21
C LEU A 378 16.23 -60.60 35.67
N ASP A 379 15.43 -59.71 36.22
CA ASP A 379 15.03 -59.71 37.62
C ASP A 379 14.14 -60.91 37.95
N GLU A 380 13.10 -61.14 37.15
CA GLU A 380 12.11 -62.20 37.39
C GLU A 380 12.66 -63.63 37.12
N GLN A 381 13.50 -63.78 36.08
CA GLN A 381 13.91 -65.10 35.56
C GLN A 381 15.41 -65.37 35.70
N TRP A 382 16.15 -64.60 36.47
CA TRP A 382 17.62 -64.73 36.60
C TRP A 382 18.11 -66.16 36.81
N ARG A 383 17.44 -66.92 37.67
CA ARG A 383 17.84 -68.29 38.01
C ARG A 383 17.47 -69.33 36.94
N GLU A 384 16.50 -69.04 36.11
CA GLU A 384 15.99 -69.94 35.08
C GLU A 384 16.69 -69.72 33.73
N LEU A 385 17.29 -68.56 33.52
CA LEU A 385 18.00 -68.23 32.32
C LEU A 385 19.37 -68.87 32.26
N LYS A 386 19.74 -69.47 31.11
CA LYS A 386 21.11 -69.90 30.79
C LYS A 386 22.05 -68.71 30.66
N ASP A 387 23.33 -68.91 30.97
CA ASP A 387 24.33 -67.80 30.92
C ASP A 387 24.40 -67.14 29.59
N ASP A 388 24.42 -67.85 28.47
CA ASP A 388 24.37 -67.24 27.12
C ASP A 388 23.15 -66.32 26.86
N ARG A 389 22.04 -66.59 27.54
CA ARG A 389 20.84 -65.83 27.41
C ARG A 389 20.86 -64.58 28.29
N ARG A 390 21.45 -64.69 29.48
CA ARG A 390 21.73 -63.56 30.37
C ARG A 390 22.66 -62.56 29.68
N ASP A 391 23.77 -63.05 29.13
CA ASP A 391 24.77 -62.21 28.42
C ASP A 391 24.14 -61.49 27.25
N ARG A 392 23.31 -62.14 26.44
CA ARG A 392 22.58 -61.53 25.36
C ARG A 392 21.61 -60.42 25.82
N ILE A 393 20.88 -60.66 26.92
CA ILE A 393 19.95 -59.64 27.45
C ILE A 393 20.74 -58.43 27.99
N ILE A 394 21.84 -58.68 28.71
CA ILE A 394 22.72 -57.62 29.20
C ILE A 394 23.29 -56.79 28.02
N ASP A 395 23.73 -57.47 26.95
CA ASP A 395 24.21 -56.79 25.74
C ASP A 395 23.12 -55.96 25.09
N MET A 396 21.87 -56.46 25.04
CA MET A 396 20.73 -55.66 24.52
C MET A 396 20.42 -54.45 25.39
N VAL A 397 20.41 -54.57 26.72
CA VAL A 397 20.24 -53.44 27.64
C VAL A 397 21.35 -52.41 27.45
N SER A 398 22.61 -52.86 27.37
CA SER A 398 23.77 -51.98 27.15
C SER A 398 23.70 -51.23 25.83
N LYS A 399 23.29 -51.89 24.74
CA LYS A 399 23.10 -51.27 23.41
C LYS A 399 22.00 -50.22 23.41
N GLU A 400 20.84 -50.53 24.03
CA GLU A 400 19.73 -49.56 24.08
C GLU A 400 20.04 -48.38 25.02
N ALA A 401 20.75 -48.59 26.13
CA ALA A 401 21.23 -47.55 27.01
C ALA A 401 22.23 -46.62 26.28
N GLY A 402 23.17 -47.21 25.52
CA GLY A 402 24.10 -46.44 24.67
C GLY A 402 23.39 -45.65 23.56
N ARG A 403 22.30 -46.20 22.98
CA ARG A 403 21.47 -45.47 21.99
C ARG A 403 20.75 -44.28 22.63
N LEU A 404 20.16 -44.48 23.82
CA LEU A 404 19.48 -43.43 24.58
C LEU A 404 20.44 -42.29 24.95
N SER A 405 21.65 -42.63 25.44
CA SER A 405 22.68 -41.65 25.78
C SER A 405 23.08 -40.79 24.57
N ARG A 406 23.27 -41.39 23.41
CA ARG A 406 23.57 -40.67 22.18
C ARG A 406 22.42 -39.72 21.78
N LEU A 407 21.17 -40.18 21.84
CA LEU A 407 20.00 -39.38 21.52
C LEU A 407 19.87 -38.14 22.44
N VAL A 408 20.14 -38.32 23.75
CA VAL A 408 20.14 -37.21 24.71
C VAL A 408 21.26 -36.20 24.40
N ASN A 409 22.47 -36.70 24.09
CA ASN A 409 23.59 -35.82 23.72
C ASN A 409 23.33 -35.06 22.41
N ASP A 410 22.77 -35.71 21.40
CA ASP A 410 22.36 -35.09 20.14
C ASP A 410 21.35 -33.97 20.38
N LEU A 411 20.40 -34.18 21.31
CA LEU A 411 19.40 -33.17 21.69
C LEU A 411 20.02 -31.96 22.40
N LEU A 412 20.96 -32.22 23.34
CA LEU A 412 21.69 -31.16 24.04
C LEU A 412 22.56 -30.34 23.06
N ASP A 413 23.26 -31.04 22.15
CA ASP A 413 24.04 -30.37 21.12
C ASP A 413 23.14 -29.52 20.22
N LEU A 414 22.01 -30.04 19.75
CA LEU A 414 21.00 -29.28 18.97
C LEU A 414 20.52 -28.05 19.73
N SER A 415 20.15 -28.19 21.01
CA SER A 415 19.67 -27.07 21.83
C SER A 415 20.73 -25.96 22.00
N ARG A 416 22.00 -26.37 22.20
CA ARG A 416 23.12 -25.40 22.32
C ARG A 416 23.46 -24.74 20.99
N MET A 417 23.36 -25.47 19.88
CA MET A 417 23.55 -24.92 18.53
C MET A 417 22.47 -23.89 18.19
N ASP A 418 21.20 -24.21 18.43
CA ASP A 418 20.07 -23.31 18.19
C ASP A 418 20.15 -22.04 19.07
N ALA A 419 20.66 -22.16 20.28
CA ALA A 419 20.90 -21.03 21.19
C ALA A 419 22.20 -20.24 20.90
N GLY A 420 23.04 -20.70 19.94
CA GLY A 420 24.35 -20.10 19.67
C GLY A 420 25.35 -20.18 20.84
N THR A 421 25.10 -21.13 21.77
CA THR A 421 25.89 -21.24 23.02
C THR A 421 26.91 -22.40 22.99
N LEU A 422 26.96 -23.15 21.87
CA LEU A 422 27.94 -24.21 21.72
C LEU A 422 29.34 -23.61 21.56
N ARG A 423 30.25 -23.97 22.43
CA ARG A 423 31.66 -23.56 22.39
C ARG A 423 32.50 -24.65 21.74
N TYR A 424 33.51 -24.24 21.02
CA TYR A 424 34.46 -25.12 20.34
C TYR A 424 35.88 -24.81 20.82
N ASP A 425 36.63 -25.81 21.21
CA ASP A 425 38.03 -25.67 21.60
C ASP A 425 38.92 -25.87 20.37
N MET A 426 39.15 -24.76 19.65
CA MET A 426 39.84 -24.77 18.35
C MET A 426 41.35 -24.92 18.54
N GLU A 427 41.92 -26.02 18.08
CA GLU A 427 43.36 -26.29 18.13
C GLU A 427 43.86 -26.94 16.81
N PRO A 428 45.21 -26.96 16.56
CA PRO A 428 45.76 -27.64 15.40
C PRO A 428 45.68 -29.16 15.55
N VAL A 429 44.84 -29.81 14.75
CA VAL A 429 44.52 -31.25 14.87
C VAL A 429 45.01 -32.03 13.65
N ALA A 430 45.67 -33.16 13.88
CA ALA A 430 45.97 -34.12 12.83
C ALA A 430 44.75 -35.05 12.63
N VAL A 431 44.03 -34.90 11.53
CA VAL A 431 42.82 -35.67 11.21
C VAL A 431 43.11 -37.18 11.18
N GLN A 432 44.32 -37.58 10.77
CA GLN A 432 44.77 -38.96 10.78
C GLN A 432 44.72 -39.63 12.15
N ASP A 433 45.08 -38.93 13.23
CA ASP A 433 45.06 -39.44 14.58
C ASP A 433 43.65 -39.69 15.07
N ILE A 434 42.73 -38.74 14.75
CA ILE A 434 41.31 -38.90 15.03
C ILE A 434 40.76 -40.12 14.26
N LEU A 435 41.04 -40.21 12.95
CA LEU A 435 40.54 -41.30 12.13
C LEU A 435 41.05 -42.66 12.63
N ARG A 436 42.33 -42.75 12.97
CA ARG A 436 42.94 -43.97 13.51
C ARG A 436 42.23 -44.42 14.79
N SER A 437 41.89 -43.48 15.69
CA SER A 437 41.18 -43.75 16.91
C SER A 437 39.74 -44.24 16.64
N VAL A 438 39.04 -43.62 15.68
CA VAL A 438 37.67 -43.96 15.27
C VAL A 438 37.64 -45.33 14.59
N MET A 439 38.57 -45.63 13.70
CA MET A 439 38.65 -46.90 13.00
C MET A 439 38.95 -48.07 13.95
N THR A 440 39.81 -47.89 14.95
CA THR A 440 40.12 -48.92 15.96
C THR A 440 38.86 -49.31 16.72
N VAL A 441 38.03 -48.38 17.12
CA VAL A 441 36.75 -48.64 17.78
C VAL A 441 35.75 -49.33 16.84
N HIS A 442 35.66 -48.88 15.59
CA HIS A 442 34.73 -49.43 14.61
C HIS A 442 35.12 -50.80 14.07
N THR A 443 36.40 -51.10 13.92
CA THR A 443 36.85 -52.43 13.48
C THR A 443 36.44 -53.54 14.48
N SER A 444 36.35 -53.21 15.77
CA SER A 444 35.83 -54.14 16.80
C SER A 444 34.31 -54.34 16.71
N LEU A 445 33.57 -53.35 16.22
CA LEU A 445 32.11 -53.33 16.09
C LEU A 445 31.59 -53.83 14.73
N SER A 446 32.40 -53.74 13.67
CA SER A 446 32.01 -54.05 12.30
C SER A 446 32.89 -55.16 11.69
N ARG A 447 32.74 -56.39 12.20
CA ARG A 447 33.38 -57.58 11.59
C ARG A 447 32.85 -57.91 10.17
N ARG A 448 31.90 -57.11 9.65
CA ARG A 448 31.14 -57.38 8.42
C ARG A 448 31.41 -56.40 7.28
N HIS A 449 32.27 -55.37 7.47
CA HIS A 449 32.59 -54.38 6.43
C HIS A 449 34.12 -54.19 6.35
N SER A 450 34.63 -53.92 5.12
CA SER A 450 36.00 -53.55 4.93
C SER A 450 36.14 -52.01 5.07
N LEU A 451 36.76 -51.58 6.18
CA LEU A 451 37.07 -50.15 6.39
C LEU A 451 38.49 -49.88 5.82
N MET A 452 38.57 -48.94 4.88
CA MET A 452 39.82 -48.53 4.26
C MET A 452 40.08 -47.02 4.49
N ASP A 453 41.32 -46.67 4.72
CA ASP A 453 41.75 -45.26 4.72
C ASP A 453 42.70 -44.98 3.57
N SER A 454 42.52 -43.87 2.94
CA SER A 454 43.32 -43.31 1.85
C SER A 454 43.76 -41.89 2.21
N ILE A 455 44.24 -41.68 3.45
CA ILE A 455 44.72 -40.37 3.92
C ILE A 455 46.25 -40.36 3.84
N PRO A 456 46.87 -39.41 3.07
CA PRO A 456 48.29 -39.28 2.98
C PRO A 456 48.96 -38.97 4.33
N GLU A 457 50.13 -39.56 4.63
CA GLU A 457 50.86 -39.28 5.88
C GLU A 457 51.29 -37.78 6.00
N GLY A 458 51.34 -37.04 4.93
CA GLY A 458 51.68 -35.61 4.90
C GLY A 458 50.49 -34.67 4.88
N LEU A 459 49.24 -35.13 5.17
CA LEU A 459 48.08 -34.26 5.19
C LEU A 459 48.26 -33.15 6.23
N PRO A 460 48.04 -31.84 5.88
CA PRO A 460 48.15 -30.72 6.82
C PRO A 460 47.23 -30.89 8.03
N LYS A 461 47.67 -30.35 9.18
CA LYS A 461 46.78 -30.22 10.34
C LYS A 461 45.64 -29.26 10.04
N VAL A 462 44.49 -29.50 10.59
CA VAL A 462 43.32 -28.63 10.51
C VAL A 462 43.13 -27.87 11.81
N LEU A 463 42.61 -26.65 11.72
CA LEU A 463 42.19 -25.90 12.90
C LEU A 463 40.79 -26.33 13.27
N GLY A 464 40.63 -26.94 14.47
CA GLY A 464 39.31 -27.44 14.91
C GLY A 464 39.32 -28.06 16.28
N ASP A 465 38.13 -28.40 16.74
CA ASP A 465 37.90 -29.13 18.00
C ASP A 465 37.99 -30.63 17.75
N PRO A 466 38.97 -31.35 18.36
CA PRO A 466 39.21 -32.76 18.08
C PRO A 466 38.03 -33.66 18.43
N ASP A 467 37.28 -33.34 19.48
CA ASP A 467 36.14 -34.16 19.90
C ASP A 467 34.95 -33.98 18.97
N ARG A 468 34.75 -32.76 18.47
CA ARG A 468 33.72 -32.44 17.48
C ARG A 468 34.04 -33.01 16.09
N ILE A 469 35.29 -32.92 15.66
CA ILE A 469 35.74 -33.58 14.40
C ILE A 469 35.58 -35.12 14.52
N ARG A 470 35.90 -35.70 15.67
CA ARG A 470 35.65 -37.13 15.97
C ARG A 470 34.17 -37.48 15.87
N GLN A 471 33.29 -36.60 16.40
CA GLN A 471 31.82 -36.77 16.34
C GLN A 471 31.35 -36.78 14.88
N VAL A 472 31.86 -35.85 14.03
CA VAL A 472 31.58 -35.81 12.59
C VAL A 472 31.94 -37.12 11.91
N LEU A 473 33.20 -37.55 12.07
CA LEU A 473 33.69 -38.79 11.47
C LEU A 473 32.94 -40.04 11.94
N LEU A 474 32.67 -40.15 13.25
CA LEU A 474 31.88 -41.23 13.81
C LEU A 474 30.47 -41.30 13.24
N ASN A 475 29.82 -40.15 13.09
CA ASN A 475 28.47 -40.09 12.54
C ASN A 475 28.46 -40.51 11.06
N LEU A 476 29.38 -39.99 10.23
CA LEU A 476 29.45 -40.33 8.81
C LEU A 476 29.80 -41.80 8.59
N LEU A 477 30.79 -42.34 9.32
CA LEU A 477 31.19 -43.77 9.27
C LEU A 477 30.06 -44.69 9.74
N THR A 478 29.39 -44.35 10.85
CA THR A 478 28.27 -45.16 11.34
C THR A 478 27.12 -45.18 10.33
N ASN A 479 26.86 -44.05 9.64
CA ASN A 479 25.85 -43.98 8.59
C ASN A 479 26.28 -44.84 7.39
N ALA A 480 27.52 -44.74 6.93
CA ALA A 480 28.06 -45.54 5.84
C ALA A 480 27.90 -47.04 6.09
N VAL A 481 28.36 -47.54 7.26
CA VAL A 481 28.22 -48.95 7.66
C VAL A 481 26.76 -49.37 7.78
N ARG A 482 25.89 -48.53 8.33
CA ARG A 482 24.47 -48.85 8.52
C ARG A 482 23.70 -49.00 7.21
N HIS A 483 24.06 -48.20 6.20
CA HIS A 483 23.34 -48.13 4.93
C HIS A 483 23.97 -49.00 3.82
N SER A 484 25.08 -49.65 4.10
CA SER A 484 25.79 -50.51 3.15
C SER A 484 25.46 -51.99 3.38
N PRO A 485 25.45 -52.83 2.32
CA PRO A 485 25.31 -54.27 2.43
C PRO A 485 26.46 -54.89 3.22
N GLU A 486 26.24 -56.08 3.83
CA GLU A 486 27.33 -56.83 4.48
C GLU A 486 28.44 -57.18 3.47
N ASN A 487 29.68 -57.08 3.90
CA ASN A 487 30.93 -57.30 3.12
C ASN A 487 31.22 -56.21 2.07
N SER A 488 30.56 -55.06 2.10
CA SER A 488 30.91 -53.91 1.28
C SER A 488 32.09 -53.12 1.87
N ALA A 489 32.69 -52.25 1.03
CA ALA A 489 33.73 -51.34 1.43
C ALA A 489 33.20 -50.00 1.89
N VAL A 490 33.81 -49.45 2.95
CA VAL A 490 33.65 -48.03 3.34
C VAL A 490 35.04 -47.41 3.36
N GLU A 491 35.22 -46.35 2.56
CA GLU A 491 36.52 -45.71 2.35
C GLU A 491 36.49 -44.28 2.90
N VAL A 492 37.56 -43.87 3.61
CA VAL A 492 37.79 -42.49 4.03
C VAL A 492 38.98 -41.94 3.28
N ILE A 493 38.79 -40.88 2.54
CA ILE A 493 39.80 -40.27 1.72
C ILE A 493 40.07 -38.86 2.25
N GLY A 494 41.36 -38.51 2.42
CA GLY A 494 41.76 -37.16 2.81
C GLY A 494 42.60 -36.53 1.70
N ARG A 495 42.33 -35.27 1.39
CA ARG A 495 43.07 -34.52 0.38
C ARG A 495 43.31 -33.08 0.81
N GLU A 496 44.47 -32.55 0.49
CA GLU A 496 44.69 -31.11 0.52
C GLU A 496 44.00 -30.46 -0.67
N ARG A 497 43.26 -29.39 -0.42
CA ARG A 497 42.72 -28.53 -1.46
C ARG A 497 43.48 -27.20 -1.57
N ALA A 498 43.43 -26.61 -2.75
CA ALA A 498 43.92 -25.25 -2.94
C ALA A 498 43.26 -24.28 -1.96
N ASN A 499 43.93 -23.19 -1.60
CA ASN A 499 43.47 -22.13 -0.72
C ASN A 499 43.32 -22.46 0.78
N GLY A 500 44.12 -23.41 1.29
CA GLY A 500 44.20 -23.62 2.74
C GLY A 500 43.08 -24.49 3.35
N TRP A 501 42.56 -25.45 2.59
CA TRP A 501 41.51 -26.37 3.06
C TRP A 501 41.99 -27.82 2.98
N VAL A 502 41.56 -28.60 3.95
CA VAL A 502 41.58 -30.06 3.92
C VAL A 502 40.20 -30.59 3.63
N GLU A 503 40.07 -31.45 2.65
CA GLU A 503 38.85 -32.14 2.28
C GLU A 503 38.90 -33.58 2.73
N ILE A 504 37.78 -34.05 3.34
CA ILE A 504 37.61 -35.42 3.82
C ILE A 504 36.35 -35.96 3.17
N GLU A 505 36.48 -37.12 2.51
CA GLU A 505 35.39 -37.85 1.88
C GLU A 505 35.18 -39.15 2.65
N VAL A 506 33.90 -39.48 2.92
CA VAL A 506 33.46 -40.80 3.39
C VAL A 506 32.61 -41.41 2.30
N ARG A 507 33.10 -42.47 1.68
CA ARG A 507 32.43 -43.17 0.59
C ARG A 507 31.91 -44.50 1.03
N ASP A 508 30.68 -44.84 0.66
CA ASP A 508 30.03 -46.09 0.90
C ASP A 508 29.43 -46.71 -0.38
N GLU A 509 29.22 -48.03 -0.34
CA GLU A 509 28.56 -48.82 -1.40
C GLU A 509 27.11 -49.18 -1.00
N GLY A 510 26.46 -48.26 -0.33
CA GLY A 510 25.10 -48.44 0.20
C GLY A 510 23.97 -48.30 -0.83
N ILE A 511 22.76 -48.20 -0.30
CA ILE A 511 21.52 -48.10 -1.11
C ILE A 511 21.43 -46.80 -1.92
N GLY A 512 22.31 -45.82 -1.68
CA GLY A 512 22.24 -44.51 -2.30
C GLY A 512 21.08 -43.66 -1.79
N ILE A 513 21.00 -42.43 -2.31
CA ILE A 513 20.07 -41.37 -1.87
C ILE A 513 19.46 -40.68 -3.10
N SER A 514 18.13 -40.58 -3.14
CA SER A 514 17.46 -39.89 -4.25
C SER A 514 17.81 -38.39 -4.31
N SER A 515 17.75 -37.78 -5.51
CA SER A 515 18.02 -36.35 -5.68
C SER A 515 17.07 -35.45 -4.85
N ALA A 516 15.84 -35.89 -4.62
CA ALA A 516 14.86 -35.20 -3.79
C ALA A 516 15.27 -35.23 -2.30
N ASP A 517 15.77 -36.39 -1.84
CA ASP A 517 16.17 -36.58 -0.46
C ASP A 517 17.50 -35.91 -0.13
N GLN A 518 18.45 -35.86 -1.08
CA GLN A 518 19.73 -35.15 -0.91
C GLN A 518 19.54 -33.67 -0.53
N LYS A 519 18.54 -32.99 -1.07
CA LYS A 519 18.22 -31.59 -0.74
C LYS A 519 17.77 -31.39 0.72
N ARG A 520 17.21 -32.42 1.33
CA ARG A 520 16.64 -32.39 2.69
C ARG A 520 17.51 -33.08 3.73
N LEU A 521 18.54 -33.81 3.29
CA LEU A 521 19.31 -34.71 4.14
C LEU A 521 19.95 -34.08 5.37
N PHE A 522 20.33 -32.80 5.25
CA PHE A 522 20.93 -32.02 6.35
C PHE A 522 19.90 -31.19 7.13
N SER A 523 18.61 -31.37 6.88
CA SER A 523 17.56 -30.73 7.68
C SER A 523 17.31 -31.50 8.97
N LYS A 524 16.70 -30.83 9.97
CA LYS A 524 16.34 -31.48 11.23
C LYS A 524 15.32 -32.59 10.98
N PHE A 525 15.53 -33.77 11.61
CA PHE A 525 14.54 -34.86 11.67
C PHE A 525 14.15 -35.48 10.33
N VAL A 526 15.05 -35.54 9.39
CA VAL A 526 14.79 -36.21 8.11
C VAL A 526 14.84 -37.71 8.32
N ASP A 527 13.68 -38.36 8.25
CA ASP A 527 13.55 -39.83 8.16
C ASP A 527 13.27 -40.18 6.69
N LEU A 528 14.28 -40.70 6.01
CA LEU A 528 14.15 -41.16 4.63
C LEU A 528 13.44 -42.51 4.59
N LYS A 529 12.64 -42.78 3.54
CA LYS A 529 12.07 -44.09 3.28
C LYS A 529 13.20 -45.12 3.14
N LYS A 530 13.28 -46.08 4.08
CA LYS A 530 14.35 -47.06 4.16
C LYS A 530 13.79 -48.48 4.06
N PRO A 531 14.57 -49.42 3.50
CA PRO A 531 14.25 -50.85 3.64
C PRO A 531 14.10 -51.29 5.10
N THR A 532 13.26 -52.27 5.35
CA THR A 532 12.91 -52.74 6.69
C THR A 532 14.10 -53.30 7.52
N TRP A 533 15.23 -53.64 6.87
CA TRP A 533 16.44 -54.15 7.52
C TRP A 533 17.36 -53.04 8.04
N ILE A 534 17.11 -51.77 7.66
CA ILE A 534 17.90 -50.62 8.16
C ILE A 534 17.27 -50.11 9.47
N GLN A 535 18.03 -50.08 10.54
CA GLN A 535 17.59 -49.52 11.82
C GLN A 535 17.31 -48.01 11.66
N LYS A 536 16.20 -47.55 12.27
CA LYS A 536 15.86 -46.11 12.32
C LYS A 536 16.96 -45.34 13.05
N GLY A 537 17.38 -44.24 12.46
CA GLY A 537 18.26 -43.24 13.08
C GLY A 537 17.46 -42.11 13.70
N THR A 538 18.10 -41.24 14.48
CA THR A 538 17.49 -40.08 15.13
C THR A 538 17.12 -38.97 14.15
N GLY A 539 17.66 -38.98 12.92
CA GLY A 539 17.54 -37.92 11.94
C GLY A 539 18.22 -36.60 12.35
N LEU A 540 18.96 -36.59 13.46
CA LEU A 540 19.69 -35.43 13.98
C LEU A 540 21.19 -35.45 13.62
N GLY A 541 21.76 -36.63 13.45
CA GLY A 541 23.21 -36.76 13.29
C GLY A 541 23.79 -35.94 12.14
N LEU A 542 23.19 -35.98 10.94
CA LEU A 542 23.66 -35.21 9.80
C LEU A 542 23.44 -33.69 9.94
N TYR A 543 22.38 -33.29 10.61
CA TYR A 543 22.14 -31.88 10.94
C TYR A 543 23.23 -31.35 11.90
N ILE A 544 23.52 -32.12 12.96
CA ILE A 544 24.60 -31.81 13.93
C ILE A 544 25.95 -31.78 13.22
N THR A 545 26.23 -32.80 12.38
CA THR A 545 27.46 -32.85 11.57
C THR A 545 27.65 -31.60 10.73
N LYS A 546 26.58 -31.17 10.04
CA LYS A 546 26.60 -29.91 9.25
C LYS A 546 26.91 -28.72 10.14
N GLY A 547 26.23 -28.56 11.25
CA GLY A 547 26.47 -27.44 12.15
C GLY A 547 27.87 -27.41 12.75
N ILE A 548 28.43 -28.58 13.09
CA ILE A 548 29.83 -28.66 13.54
C ILE A 548 30.79 -28.21 12.41
N VAL A 549 30.64 -28.74 11.21
CA VAL A 549 31.51 -28.38 10.07
C VAL A 549 31.42 -26.88 9.74
N GLU A 550 30.20 -26.34 9.70
CA GLU A 550 29.98 -24.91 9.45
C GLU A 550 30.55 -24.02 10.57
N ALA A 551 30.47 -24.44 11.82
CA ALA A 551 31.09 -23.72 12.94
C ALA A 551 32.63 -23.73 12.90
N HIS A 552 33.23 -24.70 12.22
CA HIS A 552 34.67 -24.76 11.91
C HIS A 552 35.02 -23.96 10.64
N GLY A 553 34.07 -23.22 10.04
CA GLY A 553 34.24 -22.47 8.80
C GLY A 553 34.19 -23.32 7.53
N GLY A 554 34.00 -24.64 7.65
CA GLY A 554 33.97 -25.58 6.53
C GLY A 554 32.61 -25.70 5.84
N GLN A 555 32.54 -26.60 4.87
CA GLN A 555 31.32 -26.96 4.15
C GLN A 555 31.17 -28.49 4.12
N ILE A 556 29.92 -28.97 4.11
CA ILE A 556 29.61 -30.39 3.94
C ILE A 556 28.60 -30.58 2.81
N GLY A 557 28.81 -31.63 2.04
CA GLY A 557 27.94 -32.01 0.92
C GLY A 557 27.80 -33.52 0.77
N VAL A 558 26.95 -33.95 -0.15
CA VAL A 558 26.74 -35.35 -0.51
C VAL A 558 26.61 -35.48 -2.02
N GLN A 559 27.21 -36.54 -2.59
CA GLN A 559 27.01 -37.01 -3.94
C GLN A 559 26.57 -38.47 -3.86
N SER A 560 25.40 -38.78 -4.44
CA SER A 560 24.83 -40.12 -4.36
C SER A 560 23.91 -40.40 -5.55
N GLU A 561 23.87 -41.67 -5.94
CA GLU A 561 22.91 -42.21 -6.90
C GLU A 561 22.25 -43.46 -6.27
N GLU A 562 20.91 -43.57 -6.40
CA GLU A 562 20.18 -44.73 -5.86
C GLU A 562 20.77 -46.05 -6.39
N GLY A 563 21.08 -46.96 -5.49
CA GLY A 563 21.69 -48.24 -5.77
C GLY A 563 23.21 -48.24 -5.97
N ARG A 564 23.88 -47.10 -5.87
CA ARG A 564 25.34 -46.95 -6.09
C ARG A 564 26.11 -46.37 -4.92
N GLY A 565 25.47 -46.26 -3.75
CA GLY A 565 26.08 -45.72 -2.55
C GLY A 565 26.09 -44.21 -2.47
N ALA A 566 26.79 -43.69 -1.49
CA ALA A 566 26.92 -42.25 -1.26
C ALA A 566 28.37 -41.87 -0.92
N THR A 567 28.72 -40.61 -1.26
CA THR A 567 29.97 -39.97 -0.87
C THR A 567 29.64 -38.69 -0.13
N PHE A 568 29.92 -38.67 1.17
CA PHE A 568 29.82 -37.45 1.98
C PHE A 568 31.17 -36.77 2.00
N THR A 569 31.20 -35.49 1.65
CA THR A 569 32.41 -34.67 1.58
C THR A 569 32.29 -33.49 2.52
N PHE A 570 33.28 -33.26 3.37
CA PHE A 570 33.36 -32.06 4.18
C PHE A 570 34.77 -31.44 4.15
N THR A 571 34.82 -30.14 4.42
CA THR A 571 36.09 -29.38 4.40
C THR A 571 36.36 -28.76 5.77
N LEU A 572 37.63 -28.64 6.13
CA LEU A 572 38.10 -27.96 7.33
C LEU A 572 39.25 -27.02 6.97
N PRO A 573 39.42 -25.86 7.60
CA PRO A 573 40.55 -24.98 7.36
C PRO A 573 41.84 -25.58 7.88
N MET A 574 42.93 -25.38 7.16
CA MET A 574 44.27 -25.76 7.65
C MET A 574 44.63 -24.92 8.86
N ALA A 575 45.35 -25.51 9.79
CA ALA A 575 46.03 -24.76 10.83
C ALA A 575 47.27 -24.09 10.23
N GLU A 576 47.47 -22.81 10.52
CA GLU A 576 48.67 -22.08 10.14
C GLU A 576 49.96 -22.62 10.79
#